data_819988a7427f5d0096840dcaa37a7c23
#
_entry.id   819988a7427f5d0096840dcaa37a7c23
#
_cell.length_a   1.000
_cell.length_b   1.000
_cell.length_c   1.000
_cell.angle_alpha   90.00
_cell.angle_beta   90.00
_cell.angle_gamma   90.00
#
_symmetry.space_group_name_H-M   'P 1'
#
loop_
_entity.id
_entity.type
_entity.pdbx_description
1 polymer ?
#
loop_
_entity_poly.entity_id
_entity_poly.type
_entity_poly.pdbx_seq_one_letter_code
_entity_poly.pdbx_strand_id
1 'polypeptide(L)'
;MKIFRTALFLSFTALFLACHPASIQPTFVPRIDLPSRCEIIFSGDFMQHLPQVSAAQRDTGFDYLSSLKTIIPYWKSADFAVINLETTLSPTPPYTGYPMFRSPSAIAGALKQAGITHVALANNHAMDKGLLGARFTIEALQRAGLGYCGVRLANDGRAELMYLCKNKFKIAILNYTYSTNGMPVPRGVQLNMIDTVLIKGDIALARGEGASHIVAFFHWGDEYSVRASRAQQELAAWCRVGGVNVVVGSHPHVVQQIDPAGQTIYSLGNFVSNQRERYKNGGISVRVTFYEGFDRATFAFLPHAVGPTYNIILPGQDSSNLSHADSRRAVNASL
;
A
#
# COMPACT_ATOMS: atom_id res chain seq x y z
N MET A 1 -9.65 96.45 58.69
CA MET A 1 -8.51 95.68 58.17
C MET A 1 -9.07 94.39 57.56
N LYS A 2 -9.37 94.36 56.25
CA LYS A 2 -9.95 93.21 55.55
C LYS A 2 -8.94 92.72 54.51
N ILE A 3 -8.49 91.50 54.63
CA ILE A 3 -7.53 90.85 53.73
C ILE A 3 -8.35 90.14 52.65
N PHE A 4 -8.17 90.57 51.40
CA PHE A 4 -8.70 89.85 50.21
C PHE A 4 -7.76 88.72 49.87
N ARG A 5 -8.32 87.48 49.77
CA ARG A 5 -7.65 86.35 49.19
C ARG A 5 -8.18 86.16 47.75
N THR A 6 -7.31 86.33 46.78
CA THR A 6 -7.58 86.06 45.37
C THR A 6 -7.31 84.60 45.09
N ALA A 7 -8.32 83.89 44.68
CA ALA A 7 -8.20 82.48 44.24
C ALA A 7 -7.91 82.45 42.73
N LEU A 8 -6.81 81.82 42.37
CA LEU A 8 -6.38 81.60 40.99
C LEU A 8 -6.97 80.25 40.50
N PHE A 9 -7.90 80.31 39.54
CA PHE A 9 -8.40 79.11 38.88
C PHE A 9 -7.49 78.72 37.70
N LEU A 10 -6.77 77.63 37.86
CA LEU A 10 -6.06 76.97 36.74
C LEU A 10 -7.05 75.99 36.02
N SER A 11 -7.41 76.36 34.81
CA SER A 11 -8.18 75.45 33.93
C SER A 11 -7.22 74.44 33.26
N PHE A 12 -7.34 73.19 33.63
CA PHE A 12 -6.70 72.06 32.91
C PHE A 12 -7.56 71.67 31.69
N THR A 13 -7.11 72.00 30.50
CA THR A 13 -7.64 71.48 29.23
C THR A 13 -7.00 70.13 28.98
N ALA A 14 -7.77 69.05 29.21
CA ALA A 14 -7.36 67.68 28.86
C ALA A 14 -7.45 67.50 27.36
N LEU A 15 -6.30 67.34 26.71
CA LEU A 15 -6.19 66.99 25.29
C LEU A 15 -6.43 65.48 25.16
N PHE A 16 -7.62 65.05 24.72
CA PHE A 16 -7.89 63.69 24.36
C PHE A 16 -7.25 63.37 22.99
N LEU A 17 -6.09 62.70 22.99
CA LEU A 17 -5.59 62.05 21.79
C LEU A 17 -6.48 60.83 21.49
N ALA A 18 -7.32 60.93 20.49
CA ALA A 18 -8.06 59.82 19.96
C ALA A 18 -7.08 58.90 19.21
N CYS A 19 -6.64 57.81 19.83
CA CYS A 19 -6.01 56.72 19.13
C CYS A 19 -7.02 56.05 18.21
N HIS A 20 -6.95 56.32 16.91
CA HIS A 20 -7.64 55.52 15.90
C HIS A 20 -6.94 54.17 15.83
N PRO A 21 -7.65 53.04 16.00
CA PRO A 21 -7.05 51.76 15.73
C PRO A 21 -6.69 51.70 14.24
N ALA A 22 -5.41 51.51 13.92
CA ALA A 22 -4.97 51.28 12.57
C ALA A 22 -5.71 50.04 12.07
N SER A 23 -6.54 50.20 11.02
CA SER A 23 -7.19 49.08 10.35
C SER A 23 -6.10 48.17 9.78
N ILE A 24 -5.89 47.02 10.41
CA ILE A 24 -5.04 45.97 9.86
C ILE A 24 -5.75 45.48 8.61
N GLN A 25 -5.29 45.94 7.46
CA GLN A 25 -5.72 45.37 6.17
C GLN A 25 -5.31 43.92 6.19
N PRO A 26 -6.22 42.98 5.87
CA PRO A 26 -5.83 41.57 5.76
C PRO A 26 -4.74 41.45 4.69
N THR A 27 -3.53 41.09 5.14
CA THR A 27 -2.46 40.75 4.20
C THR A 27 -2.93 39.60 3.33
N PHE A 28 -3.04 39.85 2.04
CA PHE A 28 -3.34 38.81 1.05
C PHE A 28 -2.21 37.78 1.10
N VAL A 29 -2.45 36.66 1.78
CA VAL A 29 -1.57 35.50 1.70
C VAL A 29 -1.94 34.80 0.39
N PRO A 30 -1.06 34.79 -0.62
CA PRO A 30 -1.35 34.09 -1.85
C PRO A 30 -1.64 32.62 -1.51
N ARG A 31 -2.81 32.14 -1.93
CA ARG A 31 -3.17 30.74 -1.79
C ARG A 31 -2.21 29.95 -2.69
N ILE A 32 -1.28 29.23 -2.09
CA ILE A 32 -0.42 28.31 -2.81
C ILE A 32 -1.32 27.16 -3.23
N ASP A 33 -1.72 27.12 -4.49
CA ASP A 33 -2.43 25.97 -5.05
C ASP A 33 -1.43 24.82 -5.12
N LEU A 34 -1.57 23.89 -4.16
CA LEU A 34 -0.78 22.65 -4.17
C LEU A 34 -1.16 21.83 -5.42
N PRO A 35 -0.20 21.19 -6.10
CA PRO A 35 -0.50 20.37 -7.26
C PRO A 35 -1.48 19.27 -6.89
N SER A 36 -2.38 18.92 -7.80
CA SER A 36 -3.27 17.77 -7.65
C SER A 36 -2.44 16.54 -7.34
N ARG A 37 -2.94 15.66 -6.47
CA ARG A 37 -2.23 14.45 -6.07
C ARG A 37 -3.12 13.22 -6.08
N CYS A 38 -2.50 12.07 -6.24
CA CYS A 38 -3.10 10.75 -6.09
C CYS A 38 -2.24 9.91 -5.14
N GLU A 39 -2.87 9.33 -4.12
CA GLU A 39 -2.21 8.57 -3.06
C GLU A 39 -2.60 7.10 -3.16
N ILE A 40 -1.62 6.22 -3.21
CA ILE A 40 -1.79 4.76 -3.24
C ILE A 40 -1.02 4.16 -2.08
N ILE A 41 -1.66 3.34 -1.24
CA ILE A 41 -0.98 2.55 -0.23
C ILE A 41 -0.74 1.15 -0.78
N PHE A 42 0.52 0.70 -0.76
CA PHE A 42 0.90 -0.67 -1.07
C PHE A 42 1.24 -1.40 0.23
N SER A 43 0.70 -2.61 0.39
CA SER A 43 0.96 -3.52 1.52
C SER A 43 1.50 -4.85 1.01
N GLY A 44 2.36 -5.50 1.82
CA GLY A 44 3.09 -6.70 1.45
C GLY A 44 2.24 -7.97 1.45
N ASP A 45 2.88 -9.09 1.81
CA ASP A 45 2.36 -10.43 1.62
C ASP A 45 1.25 -10.77 2.63
N PHE A 46 0.03 -10.88 2.13
CA PHE A 46 -1.12 -11.37 2.89
C PHE A 46 -1.23 -12.87 2.69
N MET A 47 -0.60 -13.61 3.61
CA MET A 47 -0.62 -15.07 3.62
C MET A 47 -1.68 -15.62 4.57
N GLN A 48 -2.03 -16.91 4.38
CA GLN A 48 -3.01 -17.58 5.24
C GLN A 48 -2.58 -19.01 5.58
N HIS A 49 -1.76 -19.14 6.61
CA HIS A 49 -1.47 -20.43 7.21
C HIS A 49 -2.67 -20.96 8.02
N LEU A 50 -2.76 -22.26 8.23
CA LEU A 50 -3.90 -22.86 8.98
C LEU A 50 -4.15 -22.24 10.37
N PRO A 51 -3.12 -21.90 11.17
CA PRO A 51 -3.37 -21.21 12.45
C PRO A 51 -4.08 -19.84 12.28
N GLN A 52 -3.86 -19.12 11.16
CA GLN A 52 -4.56 -17.88 10.87
C GLN A 52 -6.03 -18.14 10.51
N VAL A 53 -6.28 -19.19 9.71
CA VAL A 53 -7.64 -19.62 9.37
C VAL A 53 -8.41 -20.01 10.62
N SER A 54 -7.79 -20.78 11.52
CA SER A 54 -8.38 -21.18 12.81
C SER A 54 -8.66 -19.98 13.71
N ALA A 55 -7.74 -19.03 13.79
CA ALA A 55 -7.92 -17.81 14.59
C ALA A 55 -9.08 -16.92 14.08
N ALA A 56 -9.34 -16.93 12.77
CA ALA A 56 -10.44 -16.19 12.17
C ALA A 56 -11.78 -16.92 12.25
N GLN A 57 -11.80 -18.25 12.53
CA GLN A 57 -13.02 -19.05 12.53
C GLN A 57 -13.96 -18.60 13.67
N ARG A 58 -15.26 -18.57 13.37
CA ARG A 58 -16.37 -18.31 14.31
C ARG A 58 -17.42 -19.41 14.18
N ASP A 59 -18.40 -19.43 15.04
CA ASP A 59 -19.51 -20.40 14.99
C ASP A 59 -20.20 -20.37 13.61
N THR A 60 -20.32 -19.21 13.03
CA THR A 60 -20.84 -19.01 11.68
C THR A 60 -19.84 -18.26 10.80
N GLY A 61 -18.97 -19.00 10.08
CA GLY A 61 -18.06 -18.40 9.10
C GLY A 61 -16.72 -17.93 9.66
N PHE A 62 -16.22 -16.78 9.18
CA PHE A 62 -14.89 -16.27 9.50
C PHE A 62 -14.91 -14.76 9.72
N ASP A 63 -14.20 -14.31 10.75
CA ASP A 63 -13.97 -12.89 11.05
C ASP A 63 -12.50 -12.53 10.84
N TYR A 64 -12.17 -12.08 9.64
CA TYR A 64 -10.86 -11.51 9.32
C TYR A 64 -10.79 -10.02 9.59
N LEU A 65 -11.95 -9.33 9.67
CA LEU A 65 -11.96 -7.88 9.82
C LEU A 65 -11.40 -7.44 11.17
N SER A 66 -11.67 -8.20 12.23
CA SER A 66 -11.15 -7.92 13.58
C SER A 66 -9.63 -7.87 13.63
N SER A 67 -8.93 -8.73 12.88
CA SER A 67 -7.46 -8.73 12.81
C SER A 67 -6.88 -7.52 12.08
N LEU A 68 -7.68 -6.89 11.21
CA LEU A 68 -7.29 -5.74 10.39
C LEU A 68 -7.66 -4.40 11.04
N LYS A 69 -8.38 -4.39 12.15
CA LYS A 69 -9.02 -3.20 12.73
C LYS A 69 -8.08 -2.00 12.87
N THR A 70 -6.83 -2.22 13.27
CA THR A 70 -5.87 -1.14 13.55
C THR A 70 -5.34 -0.46 12.29
N ILE A 71 -5.25 -1.18 11.16
CA ILE A 71 -4.74 -0.64 9.89
C ILE A 71 -5.83 0.03 9.03
N ILE A 72 -7.11 -0.25 9.30
CA ILE A 72 -8.24 0.29 8.54
C ILE A 72 -8.17 1.81 8.33
N PRO A 73 -7.93 2.65 9.39
CA PRO A 73 -7.86 4.09 9.19
C PRO A 73 -6.76 4.51 8.21
N TYR A 74 -5.62 3.82 8.21
CA TYR A 74 -4.52 4.10 7.30
C TYR A 74 -4.89 3.76 5.85
N TRP A 75 -5.42 2.57 5.58
CA TRP A 75 -5.84 2.20 4.23
C TRP A 75 -6.93 3.13 3.68
N LYS A 76 -7.92 3.48 4.51
CA LYS A 76 -9.03 4.37 4.12
C LYS A 76 -8.62 5.84 3.95
N SER A 77 -7.42 6.22 4.38
CA SER A 77 -6.93 7.60 4.25
C SER A 77 -6.29 7.92 2.90
N ALA A 78 -6.09 6.93 2.03
CA ALA A 78 -5.59 7.10 0.67
C ALA A 78 -6.70 6.94 -0.37
N ASP A 79 -6.40 7.31 -1.61
CA ASP A 79 -7.34 7.15 -2.73
C ASP A 79 -7.51 5.69 -3.12
N PHE A 80 -6.38 4.95 -3.05
CA PHE A 80 -6.34 3.52 -3.33
C PHE A 80 -5.46 2.79 -2.32
N ALA A 81 -5.80 1.53 -2.05
CA ALA A 81 -4.97 0.62 -1.28
C ALA A 81 -4.85 -0.71 -2.02
N VAL A 82 -3.62 -1.17 -2.20
CA VAL A 82 -3.25 -2.37 -2.95
C VAL A 82 -2.50 -3.32 -2.02
N ILE A 83 -2.83 -4.61 -2.05
CA ILE A 83 -2.17 -5.64 -1.25
C ILE A 83 -1.79 -6.85 -2.10
N ASN A 84 -0.65 -7.50 -1.81
CA ASN A 84 -0.32 -8.79 -2.40
C ASN A 84 -1.09 -9.91 -1.66
N LEU A 85 -2.03 -10.58 -2.34
CA LEU A 85 -2.77 -11.72 -1.78
C LEU A 85 -2.05 -13.02 -2.15
N GLU A 86 -1.27 -13.52 -1.20
CA GLU A 86 -0.39 -14.67 -1.40
C GLU A 86 -1.06 -15.97 -0.90
N THR A 87 -2.21 -16.24 -1.44
CA THR A 87 -3.02 -17.46 -1.21
C THR A 87 -4.09 -17.59 -2.27
N THR A 88 -4.53 -18.80 -2.58
CA THR A 88 -5.78 -19.00 -3.33
C THR A 88 -6.98 -19.00 -2.39
N LEU A 89 -8.13 -18.52 -2.85
CA LEU A 89 -9.37 -18.50 -2.10
C LEU A 89 -10.31 -19.62 -2.49
N SER A 90 -11.17 -20.05 -1.57
CA SER A 90 -12.21 -21.06 -1.79
C SER A 90 -13.47 -20.73 -1.01
N PRO A 91 -14.66 -20.92 -1.59
CA PRO A 91 -15.92 -20.75 -0.88
C PRO A 91 -16.19 -21.85 0.16
N THR A 92 -15.54 -23.01 0.03
CA THR A 92 -15.79 -24.19 0.85
C THR A 92 -14.50 -24.86 1.33
N PRO A 93 -14.51 -25.55 2.47
CA PRO A 93 -13.41 -26.39 2.92
C PRO A 93 -13.19 -27.60 1.97
N PRO A 94 -12.10 -28.37 2.12
CA PRO A 94 -11.06 -28.19 3.15
C PRO A 94 -10.15 -27.00 2.85
N TYR A 95 -9.80 -26.23 3.88
CA TYR A 95 -8.78 -25.19 3.79
C TYR A 95 -7.41 -25.76 4.09
N THR A 96 -6.36 -25.21 3.45
CA THR A 96 -4.98 -25.70 3.59
C THR A 96 -4.02 -24.51 3.74
N GLY A 97 -2.99 -24.69 4.55
CA GLY A 97 -1.86 -23.75 4.65
C GLY A 97 -0.69 -24.17 3.75
N TYR A 98 0.52 -23.77 4.16
CA TYR A 98 1.75 -24.19 3.48
C TYR A 98 1.85 -25.73 3.35
N PRO A 99 2.38 -26.27 2.23
CA PRO A 99 2.97 -25.54 1.11
C PRO A 99 1.96 -25.10 0.02
N MET A 100 0.70 -25.48 0.09
CA MET A 100 -0.30 -25.20 -0.94
C MET A 100 -1.55 -24.55 -0.32
N PHE A 101 -1.59 -23.24 -0.35
CA PHE A 101 -2.63 -22.45 0.30
C PHE A 101 -4.01 -22.56 -0.38
N ARG A 102 -5.01 -22.74 0.45
CA ARG A 102 -6.42 -22.65 0.09
C ARG A 102 -7.18 -22.05 1.26
N SER A 103 -7.58 -20.82 1.15
CA SER A 103 -8.10 -20.01 2.24
C SER A 103 -9.58 -19.68 2.05
N PRO A 104 -10.31 -19.35 3.14
CA PRO A 104 -11.71 -18.94 3.04
C PRO A 104 -11.90 -17.70 2.17
N SER A 105 -12.89 -17.73 1.25
CA SER A 105 -13.21 -16.56 0.40
C SER A 105 -13.76 -15.35 1.18
N ALA A 106 -14.11 -15.51 2.46
CA ALA A 106 -14.48 -14.42 3.37
C ALA A 106 -13.40 -13.32 3.48
N ILE A 107 -12.13 -13.67 3.22
CA ILE A 107 -11.00 -12.73 3.16
C ILE A 107 -11.28 -11.58 2.20
N ALA A 108 -11.84 -11.85 1.01
CA ALA A 108 -12.10 -10.81 0.02
C ALA A 108 -13.07 -9.74 0.56
N GLY A 109 -14.14 -10.17 1.22
CA GLY A 109 -15.09 -9.25 1.88
C GLY A 109 -14.46 -8.44 3.01
N ALA A 110 -13.62 -9.08 3.83
CA ALA A 110 -12.92 -8.40 4.93
C ALA A 110 -11.90 -7.36 4.41
N LEU A 111 -11.12 -7.68 3.37
CA LEU A 111 -10.20 -6.74 2.74
C LEU A 111 -10.93 -5.52 2.18
N LYS A 112 -12.08 -5.73 1.49
CA LYS A 112 -12.91 -4.63 0.99
C LYS A 112 -13.41 -3.73 2.09
N GLN A 113 -13.98 -4.31 3.15
CA GLN A 113 -14.48 -3.56 4.32
C GLN A 113 -13.36 -2.80 5.03
N ALA A 114 -12.16 -3.37 5.06
CA ALA A 114 -10.98 -2.75 5.65
C ALA A 114 -10.43 -1.57 4.83
N GLY A 115 -10.85 -1.41 3.56
CA GLY A 115 -10.44 -0.28 2.72
C GLY A 115 -9.49 -0.65 1.58
N ILE A 116 -9.15 -1.93 1.41
CA ILE A 116 -8.44 -2.39 0.22
C ILE A 116 -9.33 -2.15 -1.00
N THR A 117 -8.75 -1.61 -2.06
CA THR A 117 -9.43 -1.34 -3.32
C THR A 117 -9.03 -2.34 -4.41
N HIS A 118 -7.78 -2.79 -4.39
CA HIS A 118 -7.20 -3.65 -5.42
C HIS A 118 -6.24 -4.68 -4.83
N VAL A 119 -6.07 -5.79 -5.54
CA VAL A 119 -5.27 -6.95 -5.10
C VAL A 119 -4.29 -7.35 -6.20
N ALA A 120 -3.01 -7.50 -5.84
CA ALA A 120 -1.99 -8.11 -6.66
C ALA A 120 -2.03 -9.63 -6.47
N LEU A 121 -2.14 -10.38 -7.56
CA LEU A 121 -2.32 -11.84 -7.55
C LEU A 121 -1.14 -12.60 -8.16
N ALA A 122 -0.24 -11.94 -8.91
CA ALA A 122 0.93 -12.61 -9.45
C ALA A 122 1.96 -12.81 -8.32
N ASN A 123 1.93 -14.00 -7.74
CA ASN A 123 2.85 -14.49 -6.72
C ASN A 123 3.09 -16.00 -6.89
N ASN A 124 4.04 -16.56 -6.17
CA ASN A 124 4.43 -17.97 -6.28
C ASN A 124 3.33 -18.94 -5.79
N HIS A 125 2.35 -18.48 -5.02
CA HIS A 125 1.19 -19.23 -4.54
C HIS A 125 -0.09 -19.02 -5.38
N ALA A 126 -0.01 -18.25 -6.46
CA ALA A 126 -1.16 -17.96 -7.32
C ALA A 126 -1.79 -19.22 -7.94
N MET A 127 -0.99 -20.27 -8.15
CA MET A 127 -1.41 -21.52 -8.82
C MET A 127 -1.55 -22.71 -7.86
N ASP A 128 -1.52 -22.53 -6.53
CA ASP A 128 -1.56 -23.61 -5.53
C ASP A 128 -2.74 -24.58 -5.68
N LYS A 129 -3.87 -24.12 -6.17
CA LYS A 129 -5.06 -24.94 -6.44
C LYS A 129 -5.48 -24.92 -7.92
N GLY A 130 -4.52 -24.63 -8.80
CA GLY A 130 -4.69 -24.65 -10.25
C GLY A 130 -5.86 -23.79 -10.73
N LEU A 131 -6.56 -24.24 -11.77
CA LEU A 131 -7.69 -23.50 -12.37
C LEU A 131 -8.80 -23.17 -11.37
N LEU A 132 -9.15 -24.11 -10.47
CA LEU A 132 -10.22 -23.88 -9.51
C LEU A 132 -9.82 -22.82 -8.47
N GLY A 133 -8.55 -22.87 -8.00
CA GLY A 133 -8.02 -21.85 -7.09
C GLY A 133 -8.03 -20.46 -7.70
N ALA A 134 -7.50 -20.32 -8.92
CA ALA A 134 -7.50 -19.05 -9.65
C ALA A 134 -8.94 -18.53 -9.86
N ARG A 135 -9.86 -19.40 -10.32
CA ARG A 135 -11.26 -19.03 -10.56
C ARG A 135 -11.96 -18.59 -9.28
N PHE A 136 -11.91 -19.37 -8.21
CA PHE A 136 -12.58 -19.01 -6.95
C PHE A 136 -12.00 -17.75 -6.31
N THR A 137 -10.69 -17.52 -6.45
CA THR A 137 -10.05 -16.28 -6.00
C THR A 137 -10.61 -15.09 -6.77
N ILE A 138 -10.61 -15.14 -8.09
CA ILE A 138 -11.13 -14.07 -8.94
C ILE A 138 -12.62 -13.82 -8.67
N GLU A 139 -13.46 -14.87 -8.60
CA GLU A 139 -14.88 -14.73 -8.29
C GLU A 139 -15.13 -14.10 -6.91
N ALA A 140 -14.31 -14.46 -5.91
CA ALA A 140 -14.44 -13.87 -4.57
C ALA A 140 -14.10 -12.38 -4.57
N LEU A 141 -13.04 -11.98 -5.29
CA LEU A 141 -12.64 -10.58 -5.44
C LEU A 141 -13.70 -9.77 -6.20
N GLN A 142 -14.23 -10.32 -7.29
CA GLN A 142 -15.30 -9.69 -8.08
C GLN A 142 -16.56 -9.48 -7.25
N ARG A 143 -17.02 -10.51 -6.50
CA ARG A 143 -18.17 -10.40 -5.59
C ARG A 143 -17.96 -9.37 -4.50
N ALA A 144 -16.74 -9.20 -4.03
CA ALA A 144 -16.39 -8.17 -3.04
C ALA A 144 -16.24 -6.77 -3.65
N GLY A 145 -16.25 -6.62 -4.96
CA GLY A 145 -15.98 -5.36 -5.65
C GLY A 145 -14.54 -4.88 -5.49
N LEU A 146 -13.59 -5.82 -5.49
CA LEU A 146 -12.14 -5.56 -5.49
C LEU A 146 -11.59 -5.65 -6.90
N GLY A 147 -10.79 -4.65 -7.32
CA GLY A 147 -9.96 -4.77 -8.51
C GLY A 147 -8.82 -5.76 -8.28
N TYR A 148 -8.28 -6.34 -9.35
CA TYR A 148 -7.13 -7.24 -9.24
C TYR A 148 -6.29 -7.24 -10.53
N CYS A 149 -5.03 -7.64 -10.42
CA CYS A 149 -4.07 -7.74 -11.51
C CYS A 149 -3.14 -8.94 -11.32
N GLY A 150 -2.38 -9.26 -12.37
CA GLY A 150 -1.36 -10.31 -12.35
C GLY A 150 -1.85 -11.69 -12.71
N VAL A 151 -3.12 -12.04 -12.42
CA VAL A 151 -3.80 -13.26 -12.84
C VAL A 151 -5.13 -12.90 -13.49
N ARG A 152 -5.48 -13.56 -14.58
CA ARG A 152 -6.81 -13.46 -15.21
C ARG A 152 -7.27 -14.78 -15.81
N LEU A 153 -8.57 -14.95 -15.98
CA LEU A 153 -9.12 -16.08 -16.73
C LEU A 153 -9.15 -15.72 -18.22
N ALA A 154 -8.85 -16.69 -19.07
CA ALA A 154 -9.07 -16.52 -20.51
C ALA A 154 -10.56 -16.25 -20.74
N ASN A 155 -10.85 -15.23 -21.53
CA ASN A 155 -12.23 -14.83 -21.89
C ASN A 155 -13.03 -14.17 -20.75
N ASP A 156 -12.39 -13.62 -19.69
CA ASP A 156 -13.09 -12.85 -18.65
C ASP A 156 -13.49 -11.43 -19.11
N GLY A 157 -13.17 -11.07 -20.35
CA GLY A 157 -13.54 -9.79 -20.96
C GLY A 157 -12.85 -8.57 -20.36
N ARG A 158 -11.86 -8.77 -19.49
CA ARG A 158 -11.17 -7.66 -18.81
C ARG A 158 -10.07 -7.06 -19.66
N ALA A 159 -9.80 -5.77 -19.37
CA ALA A 159 -8.62 -5.09 -19.90
C ALA A 159 -7.34 -5.83 -19.48
N GLU A 160 -6.34 -5.79 -20.34
CA GLU A 160 -5.05 -6.44 -20.06
C GLU A 160 -4.36 -5.83 -18.86
N LEU A 161 -4.49 -4.52 -18.65
CA LEU A 161 -3.87 -3.78 -17.56
C LEU A 161 -4.90 -3.28 -16.55
N MET A 162 -4.48 -3.19 -15.30
CA MET A 162 -5.25 -2.54 -14.22
C MET A 162 -4.89 -1.07 -14.14
N TYR A 163 -5.90 -0.20 -14.12
CA TYR A 163 -5.74 1.24 -13.95
C TYR A 163 -6.43 1.73 -12.69
N LEU A 164 -5.73 2.58 -11.93
CA LEU A 164 -6.27 3.37 -10.84
C LEU A 164 -6.53 4.78 -11.36
N CYS A 165 -7.80 5.18 -11.38
CA CYS A 165 -8.19 6.46 -11.97
C CYS A 165 -8.75 7.41 -10.91
N LYS A 166 -8.14 8.59 -10.79
CA LYS A 166 -8.61 9.69 -9.93
C LYS A 166 -8.29 11.03 -10.59
N ASN A 167 -9.31 11.84 -10.85
CA ASN A 167 -9.16 13.13 -11.53
C ASN A 167 -8.33 12.99 -12.83
N LYS A 168 -7.18 13.67 -12.91
CA LYS A 168 -6.25 13.60 -14.05
C LYS A 168 -5.28 12.43 -13.99
N PHE A 169 -5.28 11.64 -12.93
CA PHE A 169 -4.40 10.48 -12.80
C PHE A 169 -5.05 9.24 -13.40
N LYS A 170 -4.33 8.60 -14.31
CA LYS A 170 -4.55 7.24 -14.78
C LYS A 170 -3.27 6.47 -14.50
N ILE A 171 -3.23 5.71 -13.43
CA ILE A 171 -2.03 5.02 -12.96
C ILE A 171 -2.15 3.54 -13.31
N ALA A 172 -1.27 3.04 -14.17
CA ALA A 172 -1.21 1.61 -14.50
C ALA A 172 -0.49 0.84 -13.39
N ILE A 173 -1.04 -0.29 -12.98
CA ILE A 173 -0.41 -1.24 -12.05
C ILE A 173 -0.08 -2.51 -12.83
N LEU A 174 1.20 -2.76 -13.02
CA LEU A 174 1.75 -3.95 -13.66
C LEU A 174 2.20 -4.91 -12.56
N ASN A 175 1.70 -6.14 -12.54
CA ASN A 175 2.02 -7.10 -11.47
C ASN A 175 2.56 -8.41 -12.06
N TYR A 176 3.71 -8.86 -11.57
CA TYR A 176 4.44 -10.02 -12.09
C TYR A 176 5.04 -10.87 -10.97
N THR A 177 5.21 -12.18 -11.24
CA THR A 177 5.89 -13.11 -10.33
C THR A 177 7.06 -13.82 -11.01
N TYR A 178 8.06 -14.18 -10.20
CA TYR A 178 9.23 -14.94 -10.66
C TYR A 178 8.94 -16.44 -10.83
N SER A 179 7.93 -16.98 -10.15
CA SER A 179 7.69 -18.43 -10.07
C SER A 179 6.24 -18.74 -9.71
N THR A 180 5.89 -20.01 -9.86
CA THR A 180 4.65 -20.68 -9.38
C THR A 180 4.96 -21.81 -8.40
N ASN A 181 6.16 -21.85 -7.81
CA ASN A 181 6.64 -23.00 -7.02
C ASN A 181 6.57 -24.32 -7.78
N GLY A 182 6.80 -24.27 -9.11
CA GLY A 182 6.74 -25.44 -9.99
C GLY A 182 5.33 -25.91 -10.37
N MET A 183 4.29 -25.20 -9.92
CA MET A 183 2.91 -25.53 -10.33
C MET A 183 2.67 -25.09 -11.78
N PRO A 184 2.09 -25.93 -12.63
CA PRO A 184 1.77 -25.54 -14.00
C PRO A 184 0.68 -24.47 -14.01
N VAL A 185 0.79 -23.50 -14.93
CA VAL A 185 -0.29 -22.57 -15.22
C VAL A 185 -1.32 -23.29 -16.08
N PRO A 186 -2.56 -23.51 -15.59
CA PRO A 186 -3.57 -24.28 -16.29
C PRO A 186 -4.06 -23.59 -17.57
N ARG A 187 -4.47 -24.37 -18.55
CA ARG A 187 -5.18 -23.83 -19.71
C ARG A 187 -6.39 -23.01 -19.25
N GLY A 188 -6.53 -21.81 -19.78
CA GLY A 188 -7.62 -20.90 -19.41
C GLY A 188 -7.27 -19.95 -18.25
N VAL A 189 -6.05 -20.00 -17.73
CA VAL A 189 -5.49 -19.02 -16.80
C VAL A 189 -4.32 -18.32 -17.48
N GLN A 190 -4.24 -17.02 -17.30
CA GLN A 190 -3.07 -16.20 -17.64
C GLN A 190 -2.47 -15.69 -16.34
N LEU A 191 -1.17 -15.93 -16.16
CA LEU A 191 -0.37 -15.43 -15.05
C LEU A 191 0.79 -14.62 -15.61
N ASN A 192 0.97 -13.43 -15.12
CA ASN A 192 2.08 -12.57 -15.53
C ASN A 192 3.37 -13.04 -14.84
N MET A 193 4.19 -13.79 -15.60
CA MET A 193 5.56 -14.11 -15.18
C MET A 193 6.49 -12.91 -15.45
N ILE A 194 7.59 -12.80 -14.69
CA ILE A 194 8.65 -11.84 -14.97
C ILE A 194 9.30 -12.22 -16.31
N ASP A 195 8.96 -11.44 -17.33
CA ASP A 195 9.48 -11.52 -18.69
C ASP A 195 9.66 -10.10 -19.22
N THR A 196 10.88 -9.78 -19.64
CA THR A 196 11.21 -8.42 -20.10
C THR A 196 10.49 -8.04 -21.40
N VAL A 197 10.12 -9.02 -22.24
CA VAL A 197 9.34 -8.77 -23.46
C VAL A 197 7.91 -8.41 -23.09
N LEU A 198 7.29 -9.17 -22.17
CA LEU A 198 5.95 -8.89 -21.64
C LEU A 198 5.94 -7.52 -20.94
N ILE A 199 6.86 -7.28 -20.02
CA ILE A 199 6.93 -6.01 -19.26
C ILE A 199 7.08 -4.81 -20.20
N LYS A 200 7.95 -4.91 -21.22
CA LYS A 200 8.12 -3.87 -22.22
C LYS A 200 6.82 -3.60 -23.01
N GLY A 201 6.11 -4.66 -23.40
CA GLY A 201 4.81 -4.58 -24.07
C GLY A 201 3.77 -3.87 -23.20
N ASP A 202 3.68 -4.27 -21.93
CA ASP A 202 2.73 -3.70 -20.96
C ASP A 202 3.02 -2.22 -20.67
N ILE A 203 4.31 -1.82 -20.56
CA ILE A 203 4.70 -0.42 -20.45
C ILE A 203 4.25 0.39 -21.67
N ALA A 204 4.49 -0.15 -22.88
CA ALA A 204 4.11 0.51 -24.12
C ALA A 204 2.57 0.64 -24.21
N LEU A 205 1.83 -0.42 -23.88
CA LEU A 205 0.37 -0.42 -23.83
C LEU A 205 -0.15 0.62 -22.83
N ALA A 206 0.39 0.64 -21.61
CA ALA A 206 -0.01 1.60 -20.57
C ALA A 206 0.17 3.04 -21.05
N ARG A 207 1.30 3.35 -21.67
CA ARG A 207 1.57 4.68 -22.23
C ARG A 207 0.65 4.99 -23.40
N GLY A 208 0.44 4.03 -24.32
CA GLY A 208 -0.49 4.16 -25.46
C GLY A 208 -1.93 4.43 -25.03
N GLU A 209 -2.35 3.84 -23.90
CA GLU A 209 -3.67 4.09 -23.32
C GLU A 209 -3.74 5.33 -22.41
N GLY A 210 -2.69 6.16 -22.38
CA GLY A 210 -2.65 7.44 -21.69
C GLY A 210 -2.42 7.33 -20.16
N ALA A 211 -1.71 6.31 -19.70
CA ALA A 211 -1.29 6.26 -18.29
C ALA A 211 -0.39 7.45 -17.96
N SER A 212 -0.77 8.23 -16.96
CA SER A 212 0.04 9.31 -16.43
C SER A 212 1.27 8.77 -15.70
N HIS A 213 1.08 7.67 -14.96
CA HIS A 213 2.14 6.99 -14.22
C HIS A 213 2.01 5.47 -14.34
N ILE A 214 3.13 4.77 -14.14
CA ILE A 214 3.21 3.31 -14.16
C ILE A 214 3.89 2.83 -12.88
N VAL A 215 3.25 1.91 -12.17
CA VAL A 215 3.82 1.18 -11.03
C VAL A 215 4.01 -0.27 -11.45
N ALA A 216 5.22 -0.81 -11.28
CA ALA A 216 5.48 -2.24 -11.42
C ALA A 216 5.55 -2.88 -10.01
N PHE A 217 4.67 -3.84 -9.76
CA PHE A 217 4.61 -4.57 -8.50
C PHE A 217 5.11 -6.00 -8.74
N PHE A 218 6.28 -6.33 -8.22
CA PHE A 218 6.95 -7.60 -8.41
C PHE A 218 6.85 -8.49 -7.18
N HIS A 219 6.63 -9.78 -7.42
CA HIS A 219 6.83 -10.84 -6.46
C HIS A 219 8.11 -11.57 -6.84
N TRP A 220 9.24 -11.29 -6.15
CA TRP A 220 10.59 -11.58 -6.63
C TRP A 220 11.65 -11.66 -5.53
N GLY A 221 12.86 -12.12 -5.90
CA GLY A 221 14.02 -12.16 -5.02
C GLY A 221 14.12 -13.47 -4.25
N ASP A 222 14.94 -13.47 -3.20
CA ASP A 222 15.21 -14.65 -2.39
C ASP A 222 14.51 -14.55 -1.05
N GLU A 223 13.80 -15.62 -0.64
CA GLU A 223 13.11 -15.66 0.66
C GLU A 223 14.11 -15.37 1.80
N TYR A 224 13.66 -14.56 2.76
CA TYR A 224 14.35 -14.21 4.00
C TYR A 224 15.64 -13.40 3.82
N SER A 225 16.00 -13.03 2.60
CA SER A 225 17.13 -12.14 2.35
C SER A 225 16.75 -10.69 2.64
N VAL A 226 17.43 -10.06 3.59
CA VAL A 226 17.22 -8.64 3.94
C VAL A 226 17.86 -7.67 2.92
N ARG A 227 18.62 -8.19 1.96
CA ARG A 227 19.23 -7.41 0.88
C ARG A 227 18.65 -7.84 -0.45
N ALA A 228 18.28 -6.86 -1.27
CA ALA A 228 17.85 -7.13 -2.63
C ALA A 228 18.98 -7.78 -3.44
N SER A 229 18.65 -8.84 -4.16
CA SER A 229 19.60 -9.53 -5.05
C SER A 229 20.01 -8.60 -6.21
N ARG A 230 21.11 -8.94 -6.85
CA ARG A 230 21.56 -8.22 -8.05
C ARG A 230 20.50 -8.25 -9.16
N ALA A 231 19.83 -9.37 -9.34
CA ALA A 231 18.75 -9.51 -10.34
C ALA A 231 17.57 -8.56 -10.06
N GLN A 232 17.17 -8.40 -8.78
CA GLN A 232 16.15 -7.41 -8.40
C GLN A 232 16.59 -5.98 -8.76
N GLN A 233 17.84 -5.63 -8.43
CA GLN A 233 18.40 -4.30 -8.69
C GLN A 233 18.48 -3.99 -10.19
N GLU A 234 18.97 -4.93 -10.99
CA GLU A 234 19.09 -4.79 -12.45
C GLU A 234 17.71 -4.67 -13.10
N LEU A 235 16.73 -5.50 -12.72
CA LEU A 235 15.38 -5.44 -13.26
C LEU A 235 14.67 -4.13 -12.86
N ALA A 236 14.82 -3.67 -11.62
CA ALA A 236 14.27 -2.40 -11.18
C ALA A 236 14.83 -1.23 -12.00
N ALA A 237 16.16 -1.18 -12.16
CA ALA A 237 16.82 -0.14 -12.95
C ALA A 237 16.36 -0.19 -14.42
N TRP A 238 16.26 -1.38 -15.00
CA TRP A 238 15.76 -1.57 -16.36
C TRP A 238 14.32 -1.08 -16.53
N CYS A 239 13.42 -1.42 -15.60
CA CYS A 239 12.04 -0.92 -15.60
C CYS A 239 11.98 0.60 -15.51
N ARG A 240 12.81 1.20 -14.65
CA ARG A 240 12.87 2.66 -14.48
C ARG A 240 13.29 3.36 -15.78
N VAL A 241 14.33 2.86 -16.44
CA VAL A 241 14.77 3.34 -17.76
C VAL A 241 13.67 3.14 -18.80
N GLY A 242 12.91 2.05 -18.70
CA GLY A 242 11.77 1.74 -19.57
C GLY A 242 10.52 2.60 -19.36
N GLY A 243 10.51 3.49 -18.35
CA GLY A 243 9.39 4.41 -18.11
C GLY A 243 8.44 4.03 -16.98
N VAL A 244 8.79 3.02 -16.14
CA VAL A 244 8.10 2.75 -14.88
C VAL A 244 8.39 3.86 -13.89
N ASN A 245 7.39 4.46 -13.26
CA ASN A 245 7.57 5.56 -12.30
C ASN A 245 7.94 5.07 -10.90
N VAL A 246 7.41 3.94 -10.45
CA VAL A 246 7.69 3.34 -9.13
C VAL A 246 7.76 1.82 -9.27
N VAL A 247 8.75 1.21 -8.62
CA VAL A 247 8.86 -0.24 -8.46
C VAL A 247 8.55 -0.61 -7.01
N VAL A 248 7.64 -1.57 -6.81
CA VAL A 248 7.27 -2.14 -5.50
C VAL A 248 7.52 -3.64 -5.53
N GLY A 249 8.06 -4.20 -4.46
CA GLY A 249 8.37 -5.62 -4.37
C GLY A 249 7.74 -6.31 -3.16
N SER A 250 7.58 -7.62 -3.31
CA SER A 250 7.14 -8.60 -2.31
C SER A 250 7.84 -9.94 -2.52
N HIS A 251 7.56 -10.97 -1.74
CA HIS A 251 8.11 -12.32 -1.74
C HIS A 251 9.21 -12.59 -0.70
N PRO A 252 10.24 -11.75 -0.46
CA PRO A 252 11.26 -12.11 0.52
C PRO A 252 10.75 -12.32 1.95
N HIS A 253 9.50 -11.99 2.23
CA HIS A 253 8.85 -12.06 3.56
C HIS A 253 9.55 -11.25 4.64
N VAL A 254 10.51 -10.43 4.25
CA VAL A 254 11.25 -9.46 5.07
C VAL A 254 11.32 -8.13 4.34
N VAL A 255 11.36 -7.04 5.09
CA VAL A 255 11.57 -5.72 4.49
C VAL A 255 12.99 -5.64 3.96
N GLN A 256 13.13 -5.32 2.66
CA GLN A 256 14.44 -5.03 2.04
C GLN A 256 14.65 -3.53 1.94
N GLN A 257 15.82 -3.12 1.48
CA GLN A 257 16.18 -1.71 1.32
C GLN A 257 15.17 -0.99 0.42
N ILE A 258 15.06 0.31 0.67
CA ILE A 258 14.26 1.24 -0.11
C ILE A 258 15.25 2.17 -0.81
N ASP A 259 15.06 2.38 -2.10
CA ASP A 259 15.83 3.33 -2.89
C ASP A 259 14.93 4.47 -3.37
N PRO A 260 14.79 5.57 -2.59
CA PRO A 260 13.96 6.70 -2.99
C PRO A 260 14.50 7.41 -4.25
N ALA A 261 15.82 7.41 -4.45
CA ALA A 261 16.44 7.97 -5.65
C ALA A 261 16.09 7.15 -6.90
N GLY A 262 16.16 5.81 -6.81
CA GLY A 262 15.69 4.90 -7.85
C GLY A 262 14.18 4.66 -7.87
N GLN A 263 13.40 5.29 -6.98
CA GLN A 263 11.94 5.10 -6.87
C GLN A 263 11.55 3.62 -6.69
N THR A 264 12.31 2.88 -5.87
CA THR A 264 12.17 1.44 -5.71
C THR A 264 12.05 1.03 -4.25
N ILE A 265 11.06 0.23 -3.93
CA ILE A 265 10.87 -0.49 -2.67
C ILE A 265 11.07 -1.97 -3.00
N TYR A 266 12.20 -2.58 -2.61
CA TYR A 266 12.54 -3.94 -3.05
C TYR A 266 11.67 -5.03 -2.41
N SER A 267 11.27 -4.88 -1.15
CA SER A 267 10.29 -5.75 -0.50
C SER A 267 9.59 -5.05 0.65
N LEU A 268 8.26 -5.20 0.69
CA LEU A 268 7.40 -4.72 1.76
C LEU A 268 7.39 -5.65 2.98
N GLY A 269 7.89 -6.90 2.84
CA GLY A 269 7.78 -7.94 3.85
C GLY A 269 6.37 -8.50 4.01
N ASN A 270 6.16 -9.27 5.06
CA ASN A 270 4.85 -9.83 5.38
C ASN A 270 3.88 -8.76 5.86
N PHE A 271 2.71 -8.66 5.22
CA PHE A 271 1.61 -7.94 5.84
C PHE A 271 1.03 -8.76 6.98
N VAL A 272 0.70 -10.02 6.75
CA VAL A 272 0.29 -10.98 7.76
C VAL A 272 0.65 -12.40 7.35
N SER A 273 1.30 -13.15 8.27
CA SER A 273 1.66 -14.55 8.07
C SER A 273 1.78 -15.27 9.40
N ASN A 274 2.03 -16.59 9.37
CA ASN A 274 2.42 -17.35 10.55
C ASN A 274 3.95 -17.53 10.70
N GLN A 275 4.73 -16.80 9.94
CA GLN A 275 6.19 -16.75 10.07
C GLN A 275 6.53 -15.82 11.22
N ARG A 276 7.02 -16.39 12.36
CA ARG A 276 7.19 -15.68 13.62
C ARG A 276 8.64 -15.32 13.94
N GLU A 277 9.57 -15.84 13.17
CA GLU A 277 10.99 -15.59 13.36
C GLU A 277 11.34 -14.14 13.05
N ARG A 278 12.51 -13.72 13.55
CA ARG A 278 13.00 -12.38 13.36
C ARG A 278 12.98 -11.96 11.89
N TYR A 279 12.64 -10.71 11.65
CA TYR A 279 12.42 -10.01 10.37
C TYR A 279 11.16 -10.44 9.60
N LYS A 280 10.56 -11.60 9.86
CA LYS A 280 9.42 -12.14 9.12
C LYS A 280 8.07 -11.85 9.77
N ASN A 281 8.05 -11.44 11.05
CA ASN A 281 6.80 -11.22 11.80
C ASN A 281 6.27 -9.79 11.64
N GLY A 282 6.15 -9.34 10.42
CA GLY A 282 5.65 -8.01 10.06
C GLY A 282 6.31 -7.45 8.81
N GLY A 283 6.03 -6.21 8.50
CA GLY A 283 6.49 -5.54 7.31
C GLY A 283 6.24 -4.04 7.34
N ILE A 284 6.12 -3.46 6.19
CA ILE A 284 5.74 -2.06 6.00
C ILE A 284 4.57 -1.95 5.02
N SER A 285 3.71 -0.97 5.26
CA SER A 285 2.81 -0.44 4.24
C SER A 285 3.38 0.90 3.77
N VAL A 286 3.45 1.14 2.46
CA VAL A 286 4.00 2.37 1.90
C VAL A 286 2.92 3.17 1.21
N ARG A 287 2.81 4.45 1.57
CA ARG A 287 2.02 5.44 0.82
C ARG A 287 2.91 6.02 -0.26
N VAL A 288 2.51 5.86 -1.49
CA VAL A 288 3.11 6.45 -2.68
C VAL A 288 2.21 7.61 -3.12
N THR A 289 2.76 8.83 -3.15
CA THR A 289 2.03 10.03 -3.58
C THR A 289 2.56 10.52 -4.91
N PHE A 290 1.70 10.51 -5.91
CA PHE A 290 1.96 11.08 -7.23
C PHE A 290 1.41 12.50 -7.30
N TYR A 291 2.14 13.39 -7.94
CA TYR A 291 1.76 14.79 -8.15
C TYR A 291 1.59 15.10 -9.63
N GLU A 292 0.60 15.92 -9.95
CA GLU A 292 0.37 16.37 -11.33
C GLU A 292 1.60 17.12 -11.88
N GLY A 293 2.08 16.70 -13.05
CA GLY A 293 3.25 17.29 -13.70
C GLY A 293 4.62 16.81 -13.20
N PHE A 294 4.65 15.80 -12.32
CA PHE A 294 5.89 15.23 -11.82
C PHE A 294 5.98 13.72 -12.06
N ASP A 295 7.09 13.27 -12.62
CA ASP A 295 7.35 11.85 -12.87
C ASP A 295 7.74 11.06 -11.60
N ARG A 296 8.19 11.77 -10.56
CA ARG A 296 8.64 11.18 -9.30
C ARG A 296 7.56 11.24 -8.26
N ALA A 297 7.42 10.14 -7.52
CA ALA A 297 6.54 10.05 -6.36
C ALA A 297 7.30 10.34 -5.05
N THR A 298 6.56 10.67 -4.00
CA THR A 298 7.06 10.69 -2.62
C THR A 298 6.56 9.47 -1.86
N PHE A 299 7.30 9.06 -0.82
CA PHE A 299 7.02 7.88 -0.03
C PHE A 299 6.83 8.24 1.45
N ALA A 300 5.82 7.62 2.07
CA ALA A 300 5.65 7.62 3.52
C ALA A 300 5.43 6.16 3.98
N PHE A 301 6.11 5.75 5.05
CA PHE A 301 6.17 4.37 5.48
C PHE A 301 5.47 4.17 6.81
N LEU A 302 4.66 3.11 6.91
CA LEU A 302 4.04 2.66 8.15
C LEU A 302 4.51 1.24 8.47
N PRO A 303 5.50 1.06 9.36
CA PRO A 303 5.88 -0.25 9.88
C PRO A 303 4.72 -0.87 10.66
N HIS A 304 4.58 -2.19 10.55
CA HIS A 304 3.62 -2.95 11.35
C HIS A 304 4.20 -4.31 11.73
N ALA A 305 3.63 -4.89 12.78
CA ALA A 305 3.93 -6.24 13.22
C ALA A 305 2.66 -7.07 13.30
N VAL A 306 2.82 -8.39 13.36
CA VAL A 306 1.73 -9.36 13.52
C VAL A 306 1.68 -9.85 14.95
N GLY A 307 0.58 -9.57 15.63
CA GLY A 307 0.34 -9.99 17.01
C GLY A 307 0.04 -11.49 17.16
N PRO A 308 -0.07 -11.96 18.41
CA PRO A 308 -0.30 -13.39 18.71
C PRO A 308 -1.55 -13.97 18.05
N THR A 309 -2.59 -13.18 17.93
CA THR A 309 -3.88 -13.55 17.29
C THR A 309 -3.98 -13.09 15.83
N TYR A 310 -2.83 -12.85 15.18
CA TYR A 310 -2.72 -12.36 13.80
C TYR A 310 -3.31 -10.97 13.56
N ASN A 311 -3.56 -10.23 14.62
CA ASN A 311 -3.94 -8.82 14.55
C ASN A 311 -2.75 -7.97 14.15
N ILE A 312 -3.01 -6.91 13.40
CA ILE A 312 -1.98 -5.94 13.02
C ILE A 312 -1.71 -5.01 14.20
N ILE A 313 -0.44 -4.87 14.55
CA ILE A 313 0.05 -3.98 15.60
C ILE A 313 0.83 -2.84 14.96
N LEU A 314 0.44 -1.59 15.24
CA LEU A 314 1.10 -0.40 14.74
C LEU A 314 2.08 0.17 15.79
N PRO A 315 3.06 1.00 15.37
CA PRO A 315 3.99 1.65 16.29
C PRO A 315 3.28 2.40 17.42
N GLY A 316 3.74 2.19 18.65
CA GLY A 316 3.16 2.79 19.85
C GLY A 316 2.02 1.99 20.51
N GLN A 317 1.54 0.94 19.88
CA GLN A 317 0.51 0.05 20.46
C GLN A 317 1.10 -1.11 21.26
N ASP A 318 2.33 -1.51 20.94
CA ASP A 318 3.11 -2.50 21.69
C ASP A 318 4.60 -2.14 21.58
N SER A 319 5.22 -1.74 22.68
CA SER A 319 6.64 -1.34 22.73
C SER A 319 7.60 -2.54 22.72
N SER A 320 7.12 -3.75 22.98
CA SER A 320 7.94 -4.96 23.12
C SER A 320 8.21 -5.69 21.80
N ASN A 321 7.60 -5.25 20.67
CA ASN A 321 7.68 -5.98 19.41
C ASN A 321 8.93 -5.62 18.59
N LEU A 322 9.92 -6.53 18.61
CA LEU A 322 11.18 -6.41 17.84
C LEU A 322 10.96 -6.24 16.34
N SER A 323 9.86 -6.76 15.79
CA SER A 323 9.54 -6.67 14.35
C SER A 323 9.35 -5.21 13.89
N HIS A 324 8.79 -4.34 14.73
CA HIS A 324 8.72 -2.90 14.43
C HIS A 324 10.11 -2.26 14.36
N ALA A 325 11.01 -2.63 15.27
CA ALA A 325 12.38 -2.12 15.29
C ALA A 325 13.14 -2.58 14.04
N ASP A 326 12.97 -3.82 13.62
CA ASP A 326 13.62 -4.37 12.44
C ASP A 326 13.09 -3.74 11.14
N SER A 327 11.78 -3.53 11.03
CA SER A 327 11.16 -2.82 9.88
C SER A 327 11.59 -1.36 9.82
N ARG A 328 11.65 -0.66 10.97
CA ARG A 328 12.18 0.72 11.04
C ARG A 328 13.65 0.80 10.65
N ARG A 329 14.48 -0.17 11.03
CA ARG A 329 15.89 -0.20 10.60
C ARG A 329 16.03 -0.31 9.09
N ALA A 330 15.22 -1.16 8.45
CA ALA A 330 15.24 -1.28 7.00
C ALA A 330 14.86 0.04 6.32
N VAL A 331 13.85 0.75 6.83
CA VAL A 331 13.47 2.08 6.34
C VAL A 331 14.58 3.09 6.58
N ASN A 332 15.12 3.19 7.81
CA ASN A 332 16.14 4.18 8.17
C ASN A 332 17.49 3.94 7.49
N ALA A 333 17.85 2.70 7.20
CA ALA A 333 19.08 2.38 6.46
C ALA A 333 18.99 2.73 4.97
N SER A 334 17.79 3.08 4.48
CA SER A 334 17.50 3.37 3.08
C SER A 334 17.28 4.87 2.82
N LEU A 335 17.15 5.68 3.88
CA LEU A 335 17.04 7.14 3.84
C LEU A 335 18.38 7.82 4.06
#